data_52e63793d6f97109b4d95fdebb1d81c7
#
_entry.id   52e63793d6f97109b4d95fdebb1d81c7
#
_cell.length_a   1.000
_cell.length_b   1.000
_cell.length_c   1.000
_cell.angle_alpha   90.00
_cell.angle_beta   90.00
_cell.angle_gamma   90.00
#
_symmetry.space_group_name_H-M   'P 1'
#
loop_
_entity.id
_entity.type
_entity.pdbx_description
1 polymer ?
#
loop_
_entity_poly.entity_id
_entity_poly.type
_entity_poly.pdbx_seq_one_letter_code
_entity_poly.pdbx_strand_id
1 'polypeptide(L)'
;MIDQEAQDYFYRHIWQSNIHLFKYSGDNLVDEINALKPKLVIDAGCALNFFKGKIKNLVGYDPVFEEADFICGHFDAPFKPECADVILALGSINWGDHDDIAHMLIKVKSWLKPGGRLYMRGAPGGYKSDRG
;
A
#
# COMPACT_ATOMS: atom_id res chain seq x y z
N MET A 1 2.25 14.40 11.81
CA MET A 1 1.55 14.73 10.55
C MET A 1 2.43 14.39 9.37
N ILE A 2 1.84 13.96 8.29
CA ILE A 2 2.59 13.56 7.09
C ILE A 2 2.98 14.81 6.29
N ASP A 3 4.26 14.93 5.95
CA ASP A 3 4.74 15.96 5.04
C ASP A 3 4.55 15.46 3.60
N GLN A 4 3.52 15.95 2.94
CA GLN A 4 3.16 15.50 1.60
C GLN A 4 4.23 15.86 0.57
N GLU A 5 4.88 17.02 0.72
CA GLU A 5 5.95 17.40 -0.21
C GLU A 5 7.16 16.47 -0.10
N ALA A 6 7.53 16.11 1.12
CA ALA A 6 8.63 15.17 1.33
C ALA A 6 8.29 13.78 0.79
N GLN A 7 7.06 13.34 0.98
CA GLN A 7 6.61 12.06 0.46
C GLN A 7 6.63 12.04 -1.07
N ASP A 8 6.11 13.08 -1.70
CA ASP A 8 6.11 13.20 -3.16
C ASP A 8 7.53 13.22 -3.71
N TYR A 9 8.42 13.99 -3.06
CA TYR A 9 9.82 14.08 -3.47
C TYR A 9 10.49 12.71 -3.40
N PHE A 10 10.28 11.99 -2.29
CA PHE A 10 10.89 10.68 -2.11
C PHE A 10 10.46 9.72 -3.22
N TYR A 11 9.17 9.61 -3.48
CA TYR A 11 8.68 8.65 -4.46
C TYR A 11 9.07 9.04 -5.88
N ARG A 12 9.04 10.31 -6.23
CA ARG A 12 9.35 10.75 -7.59
C ARG A 12 10.85 10.78 -7.88
N HIS A 13 11.68 11.16 -6.91
CA HIS A 13 13.09 11.43 -7.15
C HIS A 13 14.04 10.41 -6.54
N ILE A 14 13.64 9.73 -5.49
CA ILE A 14 14.49 8.76 -4.82
C ILE A 14 14.01 7.34 -5.10
N TRP A 15 12.74 7.06 -4.77
CA TRP A 15 12.21 5.71 -4.90
C TRP A 15 12.12 5.28 -6.36
N GLN A 16 11.57 6.11 -7.22
CA GLN A 16 11.37 5.76 -8.62
C GLN A 16 12.69 5.54 -9.34
N SER A 17 13.71 6.34 -9.04
CA SER A 17 15.03 6.17 -9.66
C SER A 17 15.72 4.88 -9.21
N ASN A 18 15.29 4.31 -8.09
CA ASN A 18 15.83 3.06 -7.57
C ASN A 18 14.84 1.90 -7.67
N ILE A 19 13.85 2.02 -8.53
CA ILE A 19 12.75 1.06 -8.62
C ILE A 19 13.21 -0.36 -8.86
N HIS A 20 14.32 -0.54 -9.57
CA HIS A 20 14.89 -1.86 -9.83
C HIS A 20 15.28 -2.60 -8.55
N LEU A 21 15.48 -1.89 -7.44
CA LEU A 21 15.79 -2.48 -6.15
C LEU A 21 14.53 -2.94 -5.41
N PHE A 22 13.36 -2.42 -5.79
CA PHE A 22 12.10 -2.64 -5.06
C PHE A 22 11.08 -3.45 -5.85
N LYS A 23 11.23 -3.59 -7.17
CA LYS A 23 10.19 -4.15 -8.04
C LYS A 23 9.75 -5.57 -7.70
N TYR A 24 10.61 -6.32 -7.03
CA TYR A 24 10.28 -7.70 -6.65
C TYR A 24 9.66 -7.83 -5.27
N SER A 25 9.40 -6.73 -4.62
CA SER A 25 8.73 -6.72 -3.32
C SER A 25 7.33 -7.29 -3.45
N GLY A 26 7.11 -8.40 -2.78
CA GLY A 26 5.79 -9.01 -2.78
C GLY A 26 5.47 -9.89 -3.98
N ASP A 27 6.37 -10.03 -4.96
CA ASP A 27 6.12 -10.89 -6.12
C ASP A 27 5.76 -12.31 -5.73
N ASN A 28 6.34 -12.81 -4.64
CA ASN A 28 6.04 -14.14 -4.13
C ASN A 28 4.62 -14.28 -3.59
N LEU A 29 3.90 -13.18 -3.40
CA LEU A 29 2.52 -13.21 -2.91
C LEU A 29 1.49 -13.41 -4.01
N VAL A 30 1.87 -13.22 -5.28
CA VAL A 30 0.91 -13.28 -6.39
C VAL A 30 0.17 -14.61 -6.43
N ASP A 31 0.89 -15.70 -6.42
CA ASP A 31 0.27 -17.05 -6.49
C ASP A 31 -0.54 -17.34 -5.24
N GLU A 32 -0.01 -16.97 -4.07
CA GLU A 32 -0.71 -17.18 -2.81
C GLU A 32 -2.06 -16.47 -2.80
N ILE A 33 -2.06 -15.21 -3.20
CA ILE A 33 -3.29 -14.40 -3.19
C ILE A 33 -4.28 -14.90 -4.24
N ASN A 34 -3.81 -15.21 -5.44
CA ASN A 34 -4.67 -15.74 -6.48
C ASN A 34 -5.30 -17.08 -6.09
N ALA A 35 -4.58 -17.89 -5.33
CA ALA A 35 -5.10 -19.16 -4.82
C ALA A 35 -6.27 -18.98 -3.86
N LEU A 36 -6.38 -17.85 -3.21
CA LEU A 36 -7.51 -17.52 -2.34
C LEU A 36 -8.78 -17.18 -3.11
N LYS A 37 -8.68 -17.00 -4.41
CA LYS A 37 -9.79 -16.61 -5.31
C LYS A 37 -10.52 -15.37 -4.80
N PRO A 38 -9.82 -14.27 -4.56
CA PRO A 38 -10.42 -13.08 -3.96
C PRO A 38 -11.38 -12.38 -4.93
N LYS A 39 -12.44 -11.81 -4.40
CA LYS A 39 -13.38 -11.01 -5.18
C LYS A 39 -12.93 -9.56 -5.28
N LEU A 40 -12.19 -9.08 -4.29
CA LEU A 40 -11.60 -7.75 -4.31
C LEU A 40 -10.29 -7.75 -3.52
N VAL A 41 -9.23 -7.30 -4.17
CA VAL A 41 -7.93 -7.06 -3.56
C VAL A 41 -7.63 -5.57 -3.67
N ILE A 42 -7.28 -4.94 -2.55
CA ILE A 42 -6.88 -3.53 -2.53
C ILE A 42 -5.37 -3.46 -2.37
N ASP A 43 -4.70 -2.76 -3.28
CA ASP A 43 -3.27 -2.47 -3.16
C ASP A 43 -3.13 -1.03 -2.65
N ALA A 44 -2.96 -0.91 -1.35
CA ALA A 44 -2.91 0.38 -0.66
C ALA A 44 -1.52 0.99 -0.82
N GLY A 45 -1.43 2.05 -1.62
CA GLY A 45 -0.15 2.62 -1.98
C GLY A 45 0.55 1.79 -3.04
N CYS A 46 -0.12 1.60 -4.18
CA CYS A 46 0.33 0.68 -5.22
C CYS A 46 1.51 1.18 -6.05
N ALA A 47 1.91 2.42 -5.88
CA ALA A 47 2.97 3.05 -6.67
C ALA A 47 2.71 2.86 -8.17
N LEU A 48 3.61 2.22 -8.90
CA LEU A 48 3.47 1.99 -10.34
C LEU A 48 2.48 0.87 -10.68
N ASN A 49 1.75 0.39 -9.69
CA ASN A 49 0.68 -0.60 -9.87
C ASN A 49 1.17 -1.92 -10.47
N PHE A 50 2.29 -2.42 -9.96
CA PHE A 50 2.96 -3.61 -10.49
C PHE A 50 2.11 -4.86 -10.50
N PHE A 51 1.21 -5.00 -9.53
CA PHE A 51 0.39 -6.20 -9.40
C PHE A 51 -0.87 -6.17 -10.25
N LYS A 52 -1.16 -5.03 -10.86
CA LYS A 52 -2.32 -4.90 -11.76
C LYS A 52 -2.14 -5.86 -12.94
N GLY A 53 -3.12 -6.71 -13.14
CA GLY A 53 -3.05 -7.75 -14.17
C GLY A 53 -2.37 -9.03 -13.72
N LYS A 54 -1.65 -9.03 -12.61
CA LYS A 54 -1.03 -10.24 -12.06
C LYS A 54 -1.88 -10.85 -10.96
N ILE A 55 -2.47 -10.00 -10.11
CA ILE A 55 -3.39 -10.43 -9.05
C ILE A 55 -4.80 -10.14 -9.52
N LYS A 56 -5.67 -11.13 -9.45
CA LYS A 56 -7.04 -11.01 -9.93
C LYS A 56 -7.84 -10.06 -9.04
N ASN A 57 -8.69 -9.25 -9.69
CA ASN A 57 -9.62 -8.34 -9.03
C ASN A 57 -8.92 -7.30 -8.14
N LEU A 58 -7.74 -6.89 -8.55
CA LEU A 58 -6.94 -5.91 -7.81
C LEU A 58 -7.32 -4.49 -8.22
N VAL A 59 -7.48 -3.65 -7.22
CA VAL A 59 -7.64 -2.20 -7.38
C VAL A 59 -6.55 -1.53 -6.54
N GLY A 60 -5.75 -0.67 -7.17
CA GLY A 60 -4.67 0.03 -6.50
C GLY A 60 -4.93 1.52 -6.41
N TYR A 61 -4.48 2.13 -5.33
CA TYR A 61 -4.49 3.58 -5.21
C TYR A 61 -3.12 4.06 -4.71
N ASP A 62 -2.79 5.29 -5.08
CA ASP A 62 -1.53 5.91 -4.69
C ASP A 62 -1.67 7.42 -4.79
N PRO A 63 -1.08 8.20 -3.87
CA PRO A 63 -1.21 9.66 -3.92
C PRO A 63 -0.34 10.33 -4.97
N VAL A 64 0.60 9.62 -5.58
CA VAL A 64 1.64 10.19 -6.43
C VAL A 64 1.56 9.72 -7.87
N PHE A 65 1.40 8.42 -8.13
CA PHE A 65 1.59 7.84 -9.45
C PHE A 65 0.31 7.69 -10.24
N GLU A 66 0.38 8.06 -11.53
CA GLU A 66 -0.76 8.01 -12.46
C GLU A 66 -1.18 6.59 -12.80
N GLU A 67 -0.31 5.61 -12.63
CA GLU A 67 -0.59 4.22 -12.93
C GLU A 67 -1.62 3.61 -11.98
N ALA A 68 -1.89 4.25 -10.86
CA ALA A 68 -2.89 3.80 -9.92
C ALA A 68 -4.30 3.91 -10.51
N ASP A 69 -5.19 3.04 -10.07
CA ASP A 69 -6.61 3.13 -10.45
C ASP A 69 -7.25 4.39 -9.85
N PHE A 70 -6.83 4.76 -8.65
CA PHE A 70 -7.25 6.01 -8.01
C PHE A 70 -6.02 6.75 -7.49
N ILE A 71 -5.98 8.05 -7.75
CA ILE A 71 -4.89 8.90 -7.24
C ILE A 71 -5.40 9.59 -5.98
N CYS A 72 -5.07 9.02 -4.83
CA CYS A 72 -5.52 9.53 -3.54
C CYS A 72 -4.71 8.92 -2.40
N GLY A 73 -4.80 9.53 -1.23
CA GLY A 73 -4.21 8.97 -0.01
C GLY A 73 -5.16 7.98 0.67
N HIS A 74 -4.70 7.39 1.76
CA HIS A 74 -5.46 6.37 2.49
C HIS A 74 -6.83 6.86 2.96
N PHE A 75 -6.90 8.13 3.40
CA PHE A 75 -8.14 8.65 3.97
C PHE A 75 -9.17 9.06 2.93
N ASP A 76 -8.74 9.21 1.68
CA ASP A 76 -9.61 9.64 0.58
C ASP A 76 -9.99 8.51 -0.36
N ALA A 77 -9.50 7.32 -0.13
CA ALA A 77 -9.78 6.17 -0.98
C ALA A 77 -11.28 5.80 -0.89
N PRO A 78 -11.91 5.50 -2.04
CA PRO A 78 -13.37 5.37 -2.12
C PRO A 78 -13.88 3.97 -1.80
N PHE A 79 -13.34 3.31 -0.80
CA PHE A 79 -13.74 1.95 -0.46
C PHE A 79 -14.74 1.94 0.70
N LYS A 80 -15.67 1.01 0.62
CA LYS A 80 -16.66 0.80 1.67
C LYS A 80 -16.10 -0.10 2.76
N PRO A 81 -16.62 0.01 3.99
CA PRO A 81 -16.22 -0.92 5.04
C PRO A 81 -16.45 -2.37 4.63
N GLU A 82 -15.54 -3.23 5.03
CA GLU A 82 -15.65 -4.68 4.84
C GLU A 82 -15.90 -5.12 3.40
N CYS A 83 -15.28 -4.45 2.42
CA CYS A 83 -15.47 -4.76 1.01
C CYS A 83 -14.39 -5.68 0.43
N ALA A 84 -13.23 -5.78 1.06
CA ALA A 84 -12.07 -6.46 0.48
C ALA A 84 -11.79 -7.80 1.14
N ASP A 85 -11.42 -8.78 0.32
CA ASP A 85 -10.95 -10.08 0.79
C ASP A 85 -9.48 -10.04 1.19
N VAL A 86 -8.70 -9.24 0.49
CA VAL A 86 -7.26 -9.10 0.69
C VAL A 86 -6.87 -7.63 0.54
N ILE A 87 -5.98 -7.18 1.40
CA ILE A 87 -5.38 -5.85 1.29
C ILE A 87 -3.87 -6.00 1.32
N LEU A 88 -3.20 -5.33 0.39
CA LEU A 88 -1.75 -5.20 0.37
C LEU A 88 -1.38 -3.80 0.83
N ALA A 89 -0.43 -3.70 1.75
CA ALA A 89 0.12 -2.42 2.18
C ALA A 89 1.64 -2.58 2.31
N LEU A 90 2.26 -2.77 1.16
CA LEU A 90 3.68 -3.14 1.09
C LEU A 90 4.56 -1.89 1.08
N GLY A 91 4.74 -1.31 2.25
CA GLY A 91 5.59 -0.16 2.42
C GLY A 91 4.88 1.19 2.35
N SER A 92 3.56 1.21 2.27
CA SER A 92 2.80 2.46 2.15
C SER A 92 2.35 3.06 3.48
N ILE A 93 2.36 2.29 4.56
CA ILE A 93 1.93 2.75 5.88
C ILE A 93 3.17 2.94 6.75
N ASN A 94 4.04 3.84 6.31
CA ASN A 94 5.32 4.11 6.97
C ASN A 94 5.58 5.58 7.25
N TRP A 95 4.72 6.45 6.74
CA TRP A 95 4.97 7.90 6.81
C TRP A 95 4.30 8.50 8.03
N GLY A 96 5.01 9.48 8.63
CA GLY A 96 4.49 10.19 9.78
C GLY A 96 4.94 9.57 11.10
N ASP A 97 4.34 10.03 12.19
CA ASP A 97 4.63 9.52 13.53
C ASP A 97 3.75 8.29 13.84
N HIS A 98 3.85 7.78 15.07
CA HIS A 98 3.10 6.60 15.47
C HIS A 98 1.59 6.80 15.34
N ASP A 99 1.09 8.00 15.65
CA ASP A 99 -0.35 8.28 15.55
C ASP A 99 -0.78 8.32 14.09
N ASP A 100 0.03 8.89 13.21
CA ASP A 100 -0.27 8.91 11.77
C ASP A 100 -0.35 7.48 11.23
N ILE A 101 0.62 6.64 11.59
CA ILE A 101 0.66 5.25 11.15
C ILE A 101 -0.55 4.48 11.68
N ALA A 102 -0.88 4.67 12.96
CA ALA A 102 -2.03 4.00 13.57
C ALA A 102 -3.33 4.40 12.88
N HIS A 103 -3.52 5.68 12.59
CA HIS A 103 -4.73 6.17 11.92
C HIS A 103 -4.85 5.59 10.51
N MET A 104 -3.74 5.55 9.76
CA MET A 104 -3.74 4.97 8.42
C MET A 104 -4.09 3.48 8.48
N LEU A 105 -3.50 2.77 9.42
CA LEU A 105 -3.73 1.34 9.57
C LEU A 105 -5.19 1.04 9.92
N ILE A 106 -5.76 1.81 10.84
CA ILE A 106 -7.18 1.66 11.21
C ILE A 106 -8.07 1.89 9.99
N LYS A 107 -7.78 2.93 9.22
CA LYS A 107 -8.57 3.23 8.01
C LYS A 107 -8.49 2.09 7.01
N VAL A 108 -7.30 1.64 6.70
CA VAL A 108 -7.07 0.56 5.73
C VAL A 108 -7.74 -0.73 6.19
N LYS A 109 -7.59 -1.09 7.45
CA LYS A 109 -8.20 -2.30 7.99
C LYS A 109 -9.73 -2.24 7.97
N SER A 110 -10.31 -1.04 8.00
CA SER A 110 -11.76 -0.91 7.97
C SER A 110 -12.39 -1.45 6.68
N TRP A 111 -11.62 -1.54 5.61
CA TRP A 111 -12.09 -2.08 4.33
C TRP A 111 -12.04 -3.59 4.26
N LEU A 112 -11.40 -4.24 5.22
CA LEU A 112 -11.17 -5.68 5.18
C LEU A 112 -12.37 -6.43 5.74
N LYS A 113 -12.81 -7.47 5.02
CA LYS A 113 -13.88 -8.35 5.49
C LYS A 113 -13.42 -9.13 6.72
N PRO A 114 -14.35 -9.54 7.59
CA PRO A 114 -14.02 -10.51 8.63
C PRO A 114 -13.42 -11.76 7.98
N GLY A 115 -12.28 -12.22 8.51
CA GLY A 115 -11.56 -13.35 7.93
C GLY A 115 -10.70 -13.01 6.73
N GLY A 116 -10.70 -11.76 6.28
CA GLY A 116 -9.84 -11.31 5.20
C GLY A 116 -8.37 -11.22 5.65
N ARG A 117 -7.48 -11.03 4.68
CA ARG A 117 -6.04 -11.01 4.95
C ARG A 117 -5.43 -9.66 4.60
N LEU A 118 -4.64 -9.14 5.53
CA LEU A 118 -3.84 -7.95 5.31
C LEU A 118 -2.37 -8.36 5.22
N TYR A 119 -1.76 -8.10 4.08
CA TYR A 119 -0.32 -8.29 3.91
C TYR A 119 0.33 -6.92 4.05
N MET A 120 1.12 -6.76 5.08
CA MET A 120 1.77 -5.48 5.35
C MET A 120 3.26 -5.67 5.51
N ARG A 121 4.02 -4.72 4.97
CA ARG A 121 5.45 -4.67 5.17
C ARG A 121 5.85 -3.26 5.54
N GLY A 122 6.72 -3.14 6.52
CA GLY A 122 7.31 -1.89 6.93
C GLY A 122 8.80 -2.04 7.05
N ALA A 123 9.45 -0.99 7.49
CA ALA A 123 10.87 -1.02 7.79
C ALA A 123 11.08 -0.50 9.21
N PRO A 124 10.59 -1.22 10.20
CA PRO A 124 10.48 -0.69 11.57
C PRO A 124 11.81 -0.32 12.20
N GLY A 125 12.84 -1.11 11.97
CA GLY A 125 14.13 -0.83 12.59
C GLY A 125 14.87 0.33 11.95
N GLY A 126 14.93 0.30 10.64
CA GLY A 126 15.70 1.29 9.88
C GLY A 126 15.17 2.70 10.06
N TYR A 127 13.90 2.89 9.87
CA TYR A 127 13.32 4.22 10.00
C TYR A 127 13.38 4.75 11.42
N LYS A 128 13.22 3.88 12.36
CA LYS A 128 13.25 4.28 13.75
C LYS A 128 14.63 4.80 14.15
N SER A 129 15.66 4.11 13.73
CA SER A 129 17.03 4.55 14.06
C SER A 129 17.37 5.86 13.38
N ASP A 130 16.89 6.08 12.17
CA ASP A 130 17.15 7.31 11.42
C ASP A 130 16.48 8.51 12.05
N ARG A 131 15.43 8.29 12.78
CA ARG A 131 14.67 9.37 13.38
C ARG A 131 14.93 9.52 14.87
N GLY A 132 15.87 8.82 15.36
CA GLY A 132 16.24 8.88 16.73
C GLY A 132 15.45 7.94 17.55
#